data_d85db4b38412c589e9948ee75cd097d0
#
_entry.id   d85db4b38412c589e9948ee75cd097d0
#
_cell.length_a   1.000
_cell.length_b   1.000
_cell.length_c   1.000
_cell.angle_alpha   90.00
_cell.angle_beta   90.00
_cell.angle_gamma   90.00
#
_symmetry.space_group_name_H-M   'P 1'
#
loop_
_entity.id
_entity.type
_entity.pdbx_description
1 polymer ?
#
loop_
_entity_poly.entity_id
_entity_poly.type
_entity_poly.pdbx_seq_one_letter_code
_entity_poly.pdbx_strand_id
1 'polypeptide(L)'
;MMFAGNRSGLAFRMKEGQQVVVGGTVDVYERDGKYQLYAKQIEPDGLGGLFERFLRLRDELEEMGMFAPEYKQPIPRYASRVGVVTAPTGAAIQDIRNIASRRNPYVQLILYPALVQGEEAAGSIAAGIRTLDAMELDVLIVGRGGGSIEDLWAFNEELVARAIFECRTPVISAVGHETDVTIADYVADLRAPTPSAAA
;
A
#
# COMPACT_ATOMS: atom_id res chain seq x y z
N MET A 1 -20.53 25.66 -9.52
CA MET A 1 -20.27 26.70 -10.56
C MET A 1 -18.99 27.44 -10.19
N MET A 2 -18.14 27.79 -11.15
CA MET A 2 -16.94 28.61 -10.92
C MET A 2 -17.01 29.84 -11.82
N PHE A 3 -16.89 31.03 -11.24
CA PHE A 3 -16.94 32.28 -12.01
C PHE A 3 -15.62 32.47 -12.81
N ALA A 4 -15.76 33.21 -13.95
CA ALA A 4 -14.63 33.40 -14.87
C ALA A 4 -13.40 34.03 -14.21
N GLY A 5 -13.57 34.95 -13.24
CA GLY A 5 -12.47 35.56 -12.48
C GLY A 5 -11.66 34.56 -11.63
N ASN A 6 -12.28 33.49 -11.18
CA ASN A 6 -11.59 32.45 -10.38
C ASN A 6 -10.97 31.37 -11.27
N ARG A 7 -11.35 31.27 -12.54
CA ARG A 7 -10.79 30.33 -13.51
C ARG A 7 -9.34 30.65 -13.90
N SER A 8 -8.97 31.93 -13.91
CA SER A 8 -7.62 32.37 -14.23
C SER A 8 -6.58 31.97 -13.18
N GLY A 9 -7.02 31.57 -11.98
CA GLY A 9 -6.15 31.09 -10.89
C GLY A 9 -5.92 29.57 -10.87
N LEU A 10 -6.48 28.81 -11.81
CA LEU A 10 -6.26 27.37 -11.89
C LEU A 10 -4.83 27.08 -12.38
N ALA A 11 -4.03 26.48 -11.49
CA ALA A 11 -2.64 26.11 -11.79
C ALA A 11 -2.51 24.88 -12.72
N PHE A 12 -3.63 24.22 -13.05
CA PHE A 12 -3.63 23.00 -13.86
C PHE A 12 -4.85 22.94 -14.79
N ARG A 13 -4.77 22.08 -15.81
CA ARG A 13 -5.88 21.82 -16.74
C ARG A 13 -6.65 20.58 -16.28
N MET A 14 -7.91 20.80 -15.86
CA MET A 14 -8.80 19.69 -15.48
C MET A 14 -9.04 18.73 -16.65
N LYS A 15 -9.06 17.44 -16.35
CA LYS A 15 -9.43 16.36 -17.28
C LYS A 15 -10.68 15.67 -16.77
N GLU A 16 -11.44 15.07 -17.70
CA GLU A 16 -12.60 14.25 -17.34
C GLU A 16 -12.17 13.05 -16.50
N GLY A 17 -12.91 12.79 -15.40
CA GLY A 17 -12.57 11.73 -14.43
C GLY A 17 -11.53 12.11 -13.37
N GLN A 18 -10.96 13.31 -13.43
CA GLN A 18 -9.98 13.76 -12.43
C GLN A 18 -10.68 14.12 -11.11
N GLN A 19 -10.20 13.58 -10.01
CA GLN A 19 -10.63 13.97 -8.67
C GLN A 19 -9.97 15.29 -8.27
N VAL A 20 -10.76 16.17 -7.69
CA VAL A 20 -10.31 17.50 -7.26
C VAL A 20 -10.94 17.88 -5.93
N VAL A 21 -10.18 18.59 -5.11
CA VAL A 21 -10.69 19.26 -3.91
C VAL A 21 -11.20 20.64 -4.31
N VAL A 22 -12.45 20.92 -3.97
CA VAL A 22 -13.09 22.19 -4.29
C VAL A 22 -13.31 22.99 -3.02
N GLY A 23 -12.61 24.09 -2.86
CA GLY A 23 -12.84 25.10 -1.84
C GLY A 23 -13.88 26.12 -2.33
N GLY A 24 -14.93 26.34 -1.55
CA GLY A 24 -15.98 27.26 -1.95
C GLY A 24 -17.08 27.45 -0.92
N THR A 25 -18.13 28.16 -1.30
CA THR A 25 -19.33 28.40 -0.49
C THR A 25 -20.52 27.70 -1.11
N VAL A 26 -21.32 27.05 -0.29
CA VAL A 26 -22.63 26.52 -0.70
C VAL A 26 -23.67 27.60 -0.44
N ASP A 27 -24.43 27.95 -1.46
CA ASP A 27 -25.49 28.92 -1.37
C ASP A 27 -26.72 28.47 -2.17
N VAL A 28 -27.86 29.11 -1.90
CA VAL A 28 -29.10 28.80 -2.61
C VAL A 28 -29.21 29.71 -3.83
N TYR A 29 -29.32 29.09 -5.00
CA TYR A 29 -29.63 29.87 -6.21
C TYR A 29 -31.12 30.30 -6.19
N GLU A 30 -31.35 31.55 -5.92
CA GLU A 30 -32.69 32.09 -5.64
C GLU A 30 -33.74 31.84 -6.73
N ARG A 31 -33.30 31.75 -8.01
CA ARG A 31 -34.23 31.53 -9.14
C ARG A 31 -34.83 30.12 -9.16
N ASP A 32 -34.08 29.11 -8.75
CA ASP A 32 -34.49 27.70 -8.87
C ASP A 32 -34.61 27.01 -7.52
N GLY A 33 -34.28 27.69 -6.42
CA GLY A 33 -34.28 27.11 -5.06
C GLY A 33 -33.32 25.97 -4.85
N LYS A 34 -32.28 25.82 -5.71
CA LYS A 34 -31.32 24.73 -5.65
C LYS A 34 -30.06 25.16 -4.94
N TYR A 35 -29.51 24.24 -4.11
CA TYR A 35 -28.18 24.42 -3.55
C TYR A 35 -27.14 24.35 -4.65
N GLN A 36 -26.22 25.32 -4.67
CA GLN A 36 -25.09 25.36 -5.59
C GLN A 36 -23.80 25.58 -4.83
N LEU A 37 -22.75 24.84 -5.23
CA LEU A 37 -21.39 25.06 -4.77
C LEU A 37 -20.74 26.13 -5.67
N TYR A 38 -20.39 27.27 -5.09
CA TYR A 38 -19.61 28.32 -5.73
C TYR A 38 -18.14 28.09 -5.43
N ALA A 39 -17.45 27.46 -6.38
CA ALA A 39 -16.03 27.16 -6.27
C ALA A 39 -15.19 28.43 -6.35
N LYS A 40 -14.36 28.67 -5.34
CA LYS A 40 -13.35 29.73 -5.28
C LYS A 40 -11.98 29.21 -5.65
N GLN A 41 -11.66 27.98 -5.25
CA GLN A 41 -10.40 27.32 -5.43
C GLN A 41 -10.64 25.86 -5.82
N ILE A 42 -9.88 25.38 -6.78
CA ILE A 42 -9.90 23.97 -7.18
C ILE A 42 -8.46 23.51 -7.24
N GLU A 43 -8.14 22.47 -6.50
CA GLU A 43 -6.81 21.84 -6.46
C GLU A 43 -6.94 20.39 -6.89
N PRO A 44 -5.91 19.80 -7.53
CA PRO A 44 -5.88 18.36 -7.70
C PRO A 44 -6.02 17.70 -6.34
N ASP A 45 -6.86 16.68 -6.24
CA ASP A 45 -6.91 15.89 -5.04
C ASP A 45 -5.54 15.24 -4.82
N GLY A 46 -5.03 15.27 -3.59
CA GLY A 46 -3.74 14.67 -3.23
C GLY A 46 -3.62 13.21 -3.68
N LEU A 47 -4.75 12.52 -3.81
CA LEU A 47 -4.85 11.19 -4.41
C LEU A 47 -4.37 11.14 -5.87
N GLY A 48 -4.61 12.20 -6.67
CA GLY A 48 -4.10 12.28 -8.05
C GLY A 48 -2.56 12.31 -8.09
N GLY A 49 -1.95 13.07 -7.19
CA GLY A 49 -0.49 13.14 -7.07
C GLY A 49 0.13 11.83 -6.58
N LEU A 50 -0.51 11.16 -5.62
CA LEU A 50 -0.08 9.85 -5.14
C LEU A 50 -0.21 8.79 -6.23
N PHE A 51 -1.29 8.79 -6.99
CA PHE A 51 -1.49 7.85 -8.08
C PHE A 51 -0.48 8.05 -9.22
N GLU A 52 -0.16 9.31 -9.58
CA GLU A 52 0.89 9.60 -10.57
C GLU A 52 2.27 9.13 -10.09
N ARG A 53 2.60 9.31 -8.81
CA ARG A 53 3.83 8.80 -8.21
C ARG A 53 3.89 7.28 -8.23
N PHE A 54 2.77 6.61 -7.91
CA PHE A 54 2.65 5.15 -7.99
C PHE A 54 2.91 4.64 -9.41
N LEU A 55 2.26 5.23 -10.42
CA LEU A 55 2.44 4.82 -11.82
C LEU A 55 3.89 5.01 -12.27
N ARG A 56 4.50 6.15 -11.96
CA ARG A 56 5.90 6.42 -12.30
C ARG A 56 6.83 5.38 -11.68
N LEU A 57 6.72 5.16 -10.37
CA LEU A 57 7.58 4.21 -9.68
C LEU A 57 7.37 2.78 -10.19
N ARG A 58 6.11 2.39 -10.45
CA ARG A 58 5.80 1.09 -11.04
C ARG A 58 6.53 0.92 -12.37
N ASP A 59 6.40 1.89 -13.28
CA ASP A 59 7.01 1.82 -14.62
C ASP A 59 8.54 1.80 -14.51
N GLU A 60 9.15 2.59 -13.64
CA GLU A 60 10.60 2.58 -13.38
C GLU A 60 11.10 1.22 -12.86
N LEU A 61 10.40 0.61 -11.89
CA LEU A 61 10.80 -0.69 -11.34
C LEU A 61 10.52 -1.86 -12.31
N GLU A 62 9.50 -1.73 -13.16
CA GLU A 62 9.24 -2.68 -14.25
C GLU A 62 10.33 -2.64 -15.31
N GLU A 63 10.78 -1.45 -15.73
CA GLU A 63 11.92 -1.27 -16.65
C GLU A 63 13.22 -1.84 -16.07
N MET A 64 13.41 -1.76 -14.75
CA MET A 64 14.52 -2.41 -14.05
C MET A 64 14.39 -3.93 -13.96
N GLY A 65 13.25 -4.51 -14.36
CA GLY A 65 12.98 -5.94 -14.33
C GLY A 65 12.62 -6.48 -12.95
N MET A 66 12.35 -5.63 -11.95
CA MET A 66 12.10 -6.08 -10.56
C MET A 66 10.81 -6.89 -10.40
N PHE A 67 9.92 -6.86 -11.38
CA PHE A 67 8.67 -7.64 -11.36
C PHE A 67 8.77 -8.93 -12.17
N ALA A 68 9.91 -9.18 -12.82
CA ALA A 68 10.06 -10.30 -13.73
C ALA A 68 9.93 -11.65 -12.99
N PRO A 69 9.19 -12.61 -13.58
CA PRO A 69 8.95 -13.91 -12.96
C PRO A 69 10.22 -14.69 -12.61
N GLU A 70 11.32 -14.42 -13.31
CA GLU A 70 12.63 -15.06 -13.12
C GLU A 70 13.24 -14.78 -11.74
N TYR A 71 12.86 -13.66 -11.12
CA TYR A 71 13.33 -13.27 -9.79
C TYR A 71 12.43 -13.75 -8.66
N LYS A 72 11.23 -14.30 -8.99
CA LYS A 72 10.31 -14.80 -7.97
C LYS A 72 10.79 -16.12 -7.39
N GLN A 73 10.90 -16.16 -6.08
CA GLN A 73 11.28 -17.34 -5.32
C GLN A 73 10.05 -18.22 -5.06
N PRO A 74 10.18 -19.55 -5.13
CA PRO A 74 9.09 -20.45 -4.83
C PRO A 74 8.75 -20.40 -3.33
N ILE A 75 7.48 -20.26 -3.01
CA ILE A 75 7.02 -20.36 -1.62
C ILE A 75 7.10 -21.81 -1.16
N PRO A 76 7.74 -22.11 -0.01
CA PRO A 76 7.88 -23.47 0.48
C PRO A 76 6.50 -24.06 0.82
N ARG A 77 6.28 -25.32 0.43
CA ARG A 77 5.04 -26.03 0.72
C ARG A 77 4.79 -26.21 2.22
N TYR A 78 5.85 -26.35 2.99
CA TYR A 78 5.83 -26.51 4.44
C TYR A 78 6.82 -25.52 5.04
N ALA A 79 6.31 -24.55 5.76
CA ALA A 79 7.11 -23.60 6.51
C ALA A 79 7.05 -23.95 8.00
N SER A 80 8.20 -23.94 8.66
CA SER A 80 8.35 -24.16 10.10
C SER A 80 8.59 -22.84 10.84
N ARG A 81 9.29 -21.90 10.19
CA ARG A 81 9.64 -20.60 10.74
C ARG A 81 9.20 -19.50 9.80
N VAL A 82 8.18 -18.75 10.21
CA VAL A 82 7.57 -17.69 9.40
C VAL A 82 7.83 -16.34 10.06
N GLY A 83 8.48 -15.45 9.32
CA GLY A 83 8.65 -14.05 9.73
C GLY A 83 7.42 -13.24 9.38
N VAL A 84 7.07 -12.30 10.23
CA VAL A 84 5.93 -11.41 10.00
C VAL A 84 6.36 -9.97 10.26
N VAL A 85 6.28 -9.12 9.23
CA VAL A 85 6.51 -7.67 9.33
C VAL A 85 5.15 -6.98 9.31
N THR A 86 4.67 -6.56 10.46
CA THR A 86 3.38 -5.87 10.62
C THR A 86 3.31 -5.12 11.94
N ALA A 87 2.23 -4.37 12.16
CA ALA A 87 1.99 -3.73 13.45
C ALA A 87 1.82 -4.77 14.57
N PRO A 88 2.40 -4.55 15.76
CA PRO A 88 2.33 -5.51 16.87
C PRO A 88 0.93 -5.66 17.46
N THR A 89 0.09 -4.64 17.26
CA THR A 89 -1.28 -4.58 17.75
C THR A 89 -2.21 -4.26 16.58
N GLY A 90 -3.01 -5.21 16.16
CA GLY A 90 -3.93 -5.00 15.03
C GLY A 90 -4.58 -6.28 14.56
N ALA A 91 -5.54 -6.16 13.65
CA ALA A 91 -6.25 -7.31 13.10
C ALA A 91 -5.31 -8.25 12.34
N ALA A 92 -4.38 -7.71 11.55
CA ALA A 92 -3.49 -8.49 10.69
C ALA A 92 -2.70 -9.55 11.45
N ILE A 93 -2.00 -9.18 12.54
CA ILE A 93 -1.22 -10.15 13.33
C ILE A 93 -2.11 -11.16 14.04
N GLN A 94 -3.30 -10.74 14.50
CA GLN A 94 -4.24 -11.66 15.13
C GLN A 94 -4.79 -12.68 14.13
N ASP A 95 -5.11 -12.24 12.93
CA ASP A 95 -5.58 -13.11 11.84
C ASP A 95 -4.51 -14.14 11.46
N ILE A 96 -3.27 -13.69 11.23
CA ILE A 96 -2.15 -14.58 10.93
C ILE A 96 -1.97 -15.63 12.03
N ARG A 97 -1.95 -15.22 13.31
CA ARG A 97 -1.82 -16.13 14.44
C ARG A 97 -2.96 -17.14 14.50
N ASN A 98 -4.19 -16.68 14.35
CA ASN A 98 -5.39 -17.52 14.42
C ASN A 98 -5.43 -18.54 13.29
N ILE A 99 -5.07 -18.15 12.08
CA ILE A 99 -5.06 -19.06 10.93
C ILE A 99 -3.88 -20.03 11.05
N ALA A 100 -2.69 -19.57 11.32
CA ALA A 100 -1.51 -20.41 11.45
C ALA A 100 -1.69 -21.47 12.55
N SER A 101 -2.17 -21.08 13.74
CA SER A 101 -2.38 -22.03 14.84
C SER A 101 -3.43 -23.10 14.54
N ARG A 102 -4.45 -22.80 13.70
CA ARG A 102 -5.46 -23.79 13.29
C ARG A 102 -4.95 -24.73 12.19
N ARG A 103 -4.11 -24.23 11.28
CA ARG A 103 -3.58 -25.02 10.14
C ARG A 103 -2.36 -25.83 10.51
N ASN A 104 -1.43 -25.22 11.24
CA ASN A 104 -0.22 -25.87 11.70
C ASN A 104 0.21 -25.28 13.06
N PRO A 105 -0.16 -25.91 14.18
CA PRO A 105 0.16 -25.42 15.52
C PRO A 105 1.67 -25.47 15.86
N TYR A 106 2.48 -26.12 15.02
CA TYR A 106 3.93 -26.25 15.21
C TYR A 106 4.72 -25.15 14.48
N VAL A 107 4.06 -24.28 13.69
CA VAL A 107 4.77 -23.19 13.04
C VAL A 107 5.20 -22.14 14.05
N GLN A 108 6.45 -21.72 13.95
CA GLN A 108 6.98 -20.61 14.74
C GLN A 108 6.78 -19.30 13.99
N LEU A 109 6.00 -18.40 14.56
CA LEU A 109 5.84 -17.04 14.04
C LEU A 109 6.81 -16.09 14.74
N ILE A 110 7.65 -15.40 13.97
CA ILE A 110 8.63 -14.41 14.44
C ILE A 110 8.16 -13.03 13.97
N LEU A 111 7.64 -12.23 14.91
CA LEU A 111 7.13 -10.89 14.60
C LEU A 111 8.24 -9.84 14.69
N TYR A 112 8.40 -9.06 13.63
CA TYR A 112 9.05 -7.76 13.70
C TYR A 112 7.96 -6.68 13.83
N PRO A 113 7.92 -5.94 14.95
CA PRO A 113 6.91 -4.91 15.19
C PRO A 113 7.24 -3.68 14.34
N ALA A 114 6.55 -3.53 13.21
CA ALA A 114 6.76 -2.42 12.29
C ALA A 114 5.67 -1.35 12.41
N LEU A 115 6.04 -0.10 12.14
CA LEU A 115 5.10 0.93 11.76
C LEU A 115 4.63 0.64 10.34
N VAL A 116 3.31 0.57 10.10
CA VAL A 116 2.74 0.21 8.80
C VAL A 116 1.93 1.34 8.16
N GLN A 117 1.96 2.53 8.77
CA GLN A 117 1.34 3.77 8.28
C GLN A 117 2.09 4.98 8.83
N GLY A 118 1.96 6.13 8.16
CA GLY A 118 2.68 7.37 8.48
C GLY A 118 4.05 7.44 7.80
N GLU A 119 4.74 8.57 7.97
CA GLU A 119 5.97 8.91 7.24
C GLU A 119 7.14 7.95 7.51
N GLU A 120 7.24 7.40 8.71
CA GLU A 120 8.33 6.50 9.09
C GLU A 120 8.05 5.03 8.73
N ALA A 121 6.86 4.72 8.21
CA ALA A 121 6.43 3.34 7.99
C ALA A 121 7.30 2.60 6.96
N ALA A 122 7.64 3.23 5.84
CA ALA A 122 8.48 2.61 4.81
C ALA A 122 9.85 2.20 5.36
N GLY A 123 10.50 3.08 6.15
CA GLY A 123 11.76 2.77 6.83
C GLY A 123 11.64 1.62 7.82
N SER A 124 10.56 1.61 8.61
CA SER A 124 10.29 0.56 9.59
C SER A 124 10.04 -0.80 8.94
N ILE A 125 9.25 -0.83 7.86
CA ILE A 125 8.97 -2.06 7.08
C ILE A 125 10.25 -2.61 6.46
N ALA A 126 11.03 -1.77 5.77
CA ALA A 126 12.29 -2.18 5.14
C ALA A 126 13.31 -2.70 6.17
N ALA A 127 13.42 -2.04 7.33
CA ALA A 127 14.26 -2.53 8.43
C ALA A 127 13.78 -3.90 8.95
N GLY A 128 12.46 -4.09 9.06
CA GLY A 128 11.86 -5.36 9.46
C GLY A 128 12.19 -6.49 8.50
N ILE A 129 12.04 -6.26 7.19
CA ILE A 129 12.37 -7.23 6.15
C ILE A 129 13.84 -7.66 6.27
N ARG A 130 14.77 -6.69 6.29
CA ARG A 130 16.21 -6.97 6.38
C ARG A 130 16.59 -7.70 7.69
N THR A 131 15.95 -7.33 8.80
CA THR A 131 16.21 -7.96 10.09
C THR A 131 15.78 -9.42 10.10
N LEU A 132 14.58 -9.70 9.59
CA LEU A 132 14.06 -11.06 9.54
C LEU A 132 14.75 -11.92 8.48
N ASP A 133 15.16 -11.36 7.34
CA ASP A 133 15.91 -12.05 6.31
C ASP A 133 17.25 -12.63 6.83
N ALA A 134 17.88 -11.94 7.78
CA ALA A 134 19.10 -12.41 8.44
C ALA A 134 18.88 -13.55 9.44
N MET A 135 17.64 -14.00 9.69
CA MET A 135 17.30 -14.98 10.71
C MET A 135 17.08 -16.40 10.17
N GLU A 136 17.39 -16.67 8.89
CA GLU A 136 17.22 -17.98 8.23
C GLU A 136 15.78 -18.52 8.39
N LEU A 137 14.81 -17.74 7.94
CA LEU A 137 13.38 -18.09 7.97
C LEU A 137 12.98 -18.78 6.67
N ASP A 138 11.89 -19.54 6.71
CA ASP A 138 11.38 -20.24 5.53
C ASP A 138 10.60 -19.30 4.60
N VAL A 139 9.90 -18.32 5.17
CA VAL A 139 9.08 -17.33 4.43
C VAL A 139 8.84 -16.09 5.28
N LEU A 140 8.70 -14.94 4.63
CA LEU A 140 8.29 -13.70 5.25
C LEU A 140 6.88 -13.32 4.80
N ILE A 141 6.05 -12.87 5.72
CA ILE A 141 4.78 -12.21 5.43
C ILE A 141 4.95 -10.72 5.75
N VAL A 142 4.78 -9.87 4.75
CA VAL A 142 4.88 -8.42 4.88
C VAL A 142 3.51 -7.83 4.57
N GLY A 143 2.91 -7.14 5.52
CA GLY A 143 1.58 -6.61 5.24
C GLY A 143 0.90 -5.90 6.39
N ARG A 144 -0.33 -5.50 6.12
CA ARG A 144 -1.24 -4.89 7.10
C ARG A 144 -2.69 -5.24 6.77
N GLY A 145 -3.58 -4.98 7.70
CA GLY A 145 -5.01 -4.97 7.43
C GLY A 145 -5.40 -3.83 6.48
N GLY A 146 -6.61 -3.82 5.98
CA GLY A 146 -7.13 -2.79 5.09
C GLY A 146 -7.00 -1.37 5.65
N GLY A 147 -7.15 -0.39 4.79
CA GLY A 147 -7.06 1.03 5.10
C GLY A 147 -7.28 1.88 3.85
N SER A 148 -7.16 3.19 3.97
CA SER A 148 -7.20 4.09 2.81
C SER A 148 -5.91 3.96 1.98
N ILE A 149 -5.91 4.50 0.76
CA ILE A 149 -4.72 4.48 -0.11
C ILE A 149 -3.53 5.20 0.54
N GLU A 150 -3.78 6.25 1.31
CA GLU A 150 -2.75 6.96 2.07
C GLU A 150 -2.15 6.07 3.16
N ASP A 151 -2.97 5.27 3.82
CA ASP A 151 -2.52 4.31 4.83
C ASP A 151 -1.66 3.20 4.25
N LEU A 152 -1.92 2.82 2.99
CA LEU A 152 -1.16 1.79 2.27
C LEU A 152 0.09 2.35 1.58
N TRP A 153 0.27 3.69 1.59
CA TRP A 153 1.28 4.35 0.79
C TRP A 153 2.71 3.87 1.08
N ALA A 154 3.03 3.53 2.32
CA ALA A 154 4.34 3.02 2.69
C ALA A 154 4.78 1.78 1.88
N PHE A 155 3.83 0.98 1.41
CA PHE A 155 4.08 -0.20 0.56
C PHE A 155 4.26 0.15 -0.92
N ASN A 156 4.10 1.43 -1.28
CA ASN A 156 4.40 1.99 -2.60
C ASN A 156 5.72 2.77 -2.63
N GLU A 157 6.52 2.70 -1.57
CA GLU A 157 7.82 3.37 -1.54
C GLU A 157 8.93 2.45 -2.08
N GLU A 158 9.84 3.02 -2.88
CA GLU A 158 10.98 2.32 -3.49
C GLU A 158 11.83 1.58 -2.45
N LEU A 159 11.98 2.15 -1.26
CA LEU A 159 12.73 1.56 -0.16
C LEU A 159 12.19 0.18 0.26
N VAL A 160 10.88 0.02 0.29
CA VAL A 160 10.21 -1.25 0.61
C VAL A 160 10.32 -2.22 -0.57
N ALA A 161 10.11 -1.74 -1.80
CA ALA A 161 10.28 -2.54 -3.01
C ALA A 161 11.69 -3.15 -3.09
N ARG A 162 12.73 -2.34 -2.87
CA ARG A 162 14.12 -2.81 -2.86
C ARG A 162 14.40 -3.80 -1.73
N ALA A 163 13.88 -3.55 -0.53
CA ALA A 163 14.06 -4.48 0.58
C ALA A 163 13.43 -5.85 0.31
N ILE A 164 12.27 -5.89 -0.36
CA ILE A 164 11.64 -7.15 -0.79
C ILE A 164 12.47 -7.82 -1.89
N PHE A 165 12.90 -7.07 -2.90
CA PHE A 165 13.66 -7.62 -4.03
C PHE A 165 15.02 -8.22 -3.63
N GLU A 166 15.71 -7.57 -2.69
CA GLU A 166 17.01 -8.00 -2.17
C GLU A 166 16.91 -9.15 -1.15
N CYS A 167 15.69 -9.46 -0.68
CA CYS A 167 15.43 -10.47 0.33
C CYS A 167 15.74 -11.88 -0.21
N ARG A 168 16.50 -12.66 0.55
CA ARG A 168 16.83 -14.06 0.21
C ARG A 168 15.74 -15.03 0.64
N THR A 169 15.00 -14.65 1.65
CA THR A 169 13.84 -15.40 2.14
C THR A 169 12.63 -15.06 1.28
N PRO A 170 11.86 -16.02 0.76
CA PRO A 170 10.66 -15.77 -0.01
C PRO A 170 9.68 -14.85 0.72
N VAL A 171 9.14 -13.86 0.03
CA VAL A 171 8.26 -12.83 0.61
C VAL A 171 6.85 -12.96 0.08
N ILE A 172 5.88 -13.04 0.99
CA ILE A 172 4.45 -12.91 0.70
C ILE A 172 4.02 -11.50 1.06
N SER A 173 3.57 -10.72 0.08
CA SER A 173 2.88 -9.46 0.33
C SER A 173 1.42 -9.71 0.70
N ALA A 174 0.96 -9.09 1.79
CA ALA A 174 -0.40 -9.21 2.31
C ALA A 174 -0.94 -7.83 2.70
N VAL A 175 -1.02 -6.95 1.70
CA VAL A 175 -1.38 -5.53 1.87
C VAL A 175 -2.74 -5.27 1.22
N GLY A 176 -3.65 -4.64 1.94
CA GLY A 176 -4.93 -4.21 1.42
C GLY A 176 -5.93 -5.34 1.14
N HIS A 177 -6.80 -5.10 0.18
CA HIS A 177 -7.82 -6.02 -0.31
C HIS A 177 -7.58 -6.34 -1.80
N GLU A 178 -8.47 -7.12 -2.42
CA GLU A 178 -8.31 -7.58 -3.81
C GLU A 178 -8.07 -6.44 -4.83
N THR A 179 -8.68 -5.27 -4.61
CA THR A 179 -8.60 -4.11 -5.49
C THR A 179 -7.37 -3.22 -5.26
N ASP A 180 -6.74 -3.33 -4.09
CA ASP A 180 -5.70 -2.39 -3.65
C ASP A 180 -4.32 -3.00 -3.90
N VAL A 181 -3.82 -2.90 -5.12
CA VAL A 181 -2.51 -3.43 -5.51
C VAL A 181 -1.44 -2.38 -5.24
N THR A 182 -0.41 -2.78 -4.50
CA THR A 182 0.74 -1.94 -4.16
C THR A 182 2.01 -2.35 -4.93
N ILE A 183 3.03 -1.50 -4.90
CA ILE A 183 4.36 -1.83 -5.45
C ILE A 183 4.95 -3.07 -4.75
N ALA A 184 4.75 -3.19 -3.45
CA ALA A 184 5.17 -4.39 -2.70
C ALA A 184 4.56 -5.68 -3.26
N ASP A 185 3.31 -5.63 -3.75
CA ASP A 185 2.63 -6.80 -4.36
C ASP A 185 3.26 -7.20 -5.70
N TYR A 186 3.74 -6.23 -6.49
CA TYR A 186 4.44 -6.52 -7.74
C TYR A 186 5.80 -7.13 -7.53
N VAL A 187 6.53 -6.69 -6.50
CA VAL A 187 7.90 -7.15 -6.22
C VAL A 187 7.92 -8.45 -5.44
N ALA A 188 6.99 -8.68 -4.52
CA ALA A 188 6.93 -9.89 -3.70
C ALA A 188 6.81 -11.18 -4.52
N ASP A 189 7.28 -12.29 -3.97
CA ASP A 189 7.25 -13.61 -4.60
C ASP A 189 5.83 -14.14 -4.75
N LEU A 190 4.96 -13.79 -3.79
CA LEU A 190 3.54 -14.10 -3.82
C LEU A 190 2.72 -12.94 -3.27
N ARG A 191 1.61 -12.62 -3.92
CA ARG A 191 0.59 -11.71 -3.39
C ARG A 191 -0.53 -12.52 -2.74
N ALA A 192 -0.84 -12.20 -1.49
CA ALA A 192 -2.05 -12.67 -0.81
C ALA A 192 -3.02 -11.48 -0.65
N PRO A 193 -4.33 -11.64 -0.93
CA PRO A 193 -5.29 -10.53 -0.87
C PRO A 193 -5.57 -10.04 0.55
N THR A 194 -5.17 -10.80 1.56
CA THR A 194 -5.33 -10.42 2.99
C THR A 194 -4.26 -11.09 3.85
N PRO A 195 -3.97 -10.57 5.05
CA PRO A 195 -3.12 -11.26 6.03
C PRO A 195 -3.59 -12.67 6.37
N SER A 196 -4.90 -12.89 6.42
CA SER A 196 -5.50 -14.21 6.65
C SER A 196 -5.23 -15.18 5.50
N ALA A 197 -5.18 -14.70 4.26
CA ALA A 197 -4.89 -15.53 3.09
C ALA A 197 -3.39 -15.87 2.97
N ALA A 198 -2.51 -15.04 3.55
CA ALA A 198 -1.08 -15.29 3.59
C ALA A 198 -0.69 -16.38 4.59
N ALA A 199 -1.49 -16.58 5.63
CA ALA A 199 -1.26 -17.53 6.72
C ALA A 199 -1.87 -18.90 6.42
#